data_edb958e7a8966a88da8f00d40d6b0c41
#
_entry.id   edb958e7a8966a88da8f00d40d6b0c41
#
_cell.length_a   1.000
_cell.length_b   1.000
_cell.length_c   1.000
_cell.angle_alpha   90.00
_cell.angle_beta   90.00
_cell.angle_gamma   90.00
#
_symmetry.space_group_name_H-M   'P 1'
#
loop_
_entity.id
_entity.type
_entity.pdbx_description
1 polymer ?
#
loop_
_entity_poly.entity_id
_entity_poly.type
_entity_poly.pdbx_seq_one_letter_code
_entity_poly.pdbx_strand_id
1 'polypeptide(L)'
;TDNQALIQVTDGGVAYMGLTPALLEWHLDDPVDAREMLRNDVVYSYQGNRNPFVDHPEWADYLFGSGVISGVGDAPPAMVAIDRIAPNPFNPSTTVEYSVRNPGHVVVRIYDLTGKVVCTLVDENKDARDYQVRWDGRDDSGQVVSSATYLCRIQAGSAAAMSKLTLLK
;
A
#
# COMPACT_ATOMS: atom_id res chain seq x y z
N THR A 1 24.38 -7.72 24.25
CA THR A 1 25.12 -7.60 22.97
C THR A 1 24.19 -6.90 22.00
N ASP A 2 24.45 -5.60 21.86
CA ASP A 2 23.65 -4.65 21.12
C ASP A 2 23.62 -5.00 19.63
N ASN A 3 22.45 -5.33 19.11
CA ASN A 3 22.22 -5.37 17.67
C ASN A 3 21.46 -4.10 17.25
N GLN A 4 22.17 -2.97 17.28
CA GLN A 4 21.69 -1.71 16.71
C GLN A 4 21.93 -1.74 15.21
N ALA A 5 20.96 -2.23 14.46
CA ALA A 5 20.96 -2.07 13.00
C ALA A 5 20.61 -0.61 12.64
N LEU A 6 21.63 0.25 12.60
CA LEU A 6 21.50 1.57 12.00
C LEU A 6 21.26 1.38 10.51
N ILE A 7 20.19 1.94 9.97
CA ILE A 7 20.04 2.06 8.53
C ILE A 7 21.10 3.07 8.06
N GLN A 8 22.20 2.55 7.50
CA GLN A 8 23.16 3.39 6.79
C GLN A 8 22.60 3.67 5.40
N VAL A 9 22.06 4.85 5.21
CA VAL A 9 21.87 5.37 3.86
C VAL A 9 23.20 5.98 3.44
N THR A 10 23.97 5.24 2.69
CA THR A 10 25.21 5.72 2.08
C THR A 10 24.84 6.48 0.80
N ASP A 11 24.58 7.75 0.91
CA ASP A 11 25.02 8.79 -0.04
C ASP A 11 24.51 10.18 0.41
N GLY A 12 25.42 11.15 0.44
CA GLY A 12 25.10 12.56 0.30
C GLY A 12 24.36 13.25 1.47
N GLY A 13 24.70 12.97 2.73
CA GLY A 13 24.33 13.88 3.82
C GLY A 13 22.90 13.77 4.34
N VAL A 14 22.33 12.58 4.37
CA VAL A 14 21.01 12.31 4.95
C VAL A 14 21.09 12.28 6.47
N ALA A 15 20.27 13.07 7.16
CA ALA A 15 20.12 13.02 8.60
C ALA A 15 19.54 11.64 9.05
N TYR A 16 20.17 11.02 10.03
CA TYR A 16 19.66 9.78 10.63
C TYR A 16 18.41 10.10 11.46
N MET A 17 17.26 9.56 11.08
CA MET A 17 15.96 9.76 11.75
C MET A 17 15.50 8.52 12.52
N GLY A 18 16.31 8.03 13.46
CA GLY A 18 15.91 6.95 14.36
C GLY A 18 16.04 5.55 13.77
N LEU A 19 15.76 4.55 14.61
CA LEU A 19 15.75 3.12 14.25
C LEU A 19 14.34 2.73 13.80
N THR A 20 14.17 2.35 12.55
CA THR A 20 12.87 1.95 12.00
C THR A 20 12.14 0.88 12.85
N PRO A 21 12.80 -0.18 13.36
CA PRO A 21 12.13 -1.16 14.21
C PRO A 21 11.56 -0.56 15.50
N ALA A 22 12.32 0.33 16.17
CA ALA A 22 11.85 0.98 17.39
C ALA A 22 10.68 1.94 17.13
N LEU A 23 10.70 2.65 15.99
CA LEU A 23 9.61 3.54 15.59
C LEU A 23 8.33 2.75 15.26
N LEU A 24 8.46 1.58 14.66
CA LEU A 24 7.31 0.69 14.42
C LEU A 24 6.77 0.09 15.72
N GLU A 25 7.63 -0.31 16.64
CA GLU A 25 7.21 -0.78 17.96
C GLU A 25 6.44 0.31 18.71
N TRP A 26 6.94 1.54 18.72
CA TRP A 26 6.23 2.67 19.33
C TRP A 26 4.90 2.98 18.64
N HIS A 27 4.83 2.86 17.33
CA HIS A 27 3.58 3.04 16.57
C HIS A 27 2.50 2.02 16.95
N LEU A 28 2.91 0.80 17.30
CA LEU A 28 1.99 -0.25 17.75
C LEU A 28 1.59 -0.04 19.23
N ASP A 29 2.52 0.42 20.06
CA ASP A 29 2.30 0.63 21.50
C ASP A 29 1.48 1.89 21.80
N ASP A 30 1.56 2.90 20.91
CA ASP A 30 0.83 4.18 21.01
C ASP A 30 0.00 4.43 19.75
N PRO A 31 -1.14 3.76 19.60
CA PRO A 31 -1.99 3.91 18.42
C PRO A 31 -2.64 5.29 18.37
N VAL A 32 -2.88 5.78 17.15
CA VAL A 32 -3.49 7.09 16.88
C VAL A 32 -4.76 7.29 17.69
N ASP A 33 -4.78 8.32 18.53
CA ASP A 33 -5.91 8.68 19.37
C ASP A 33 -6.75 9.86 18.80
N ALA A 34 -7.86 10.17 19.46
CA ALA A 34 -8.73 11.28 19.06
C ALA A 34 -8.05 12.65 19.12
N ARG A 35 -7.03 12.81 19.99
CA ARG A 35 -6.28 14.06 20.12
C ARG A 35 -5.33 14.26 18.96
N GLU A 36 -4.70 13.20 18.48
CA GLU A 36 -3.84 13.23 17.30
C GLU A 36 -4.66 13.48 16.04
N MET A 37 -5.84 12.88 15.90
CA MET A 37 -6.76 13.18 14.81
C MET A 37 -7.17 14.65 14.80
N LEU A 38 -7.55 15.21 15.96
CA LEU A 38 -7.89 16.63 16.08
C LEU A 38 -6.69 17.52 15.71
N ARG A 39 -5.50 17.17 16.19
CA ARG A 39 -4.27 17.91 15.84
C ARG A 39 -4.01 17.89 14.34
N ASN A 40 -4.22 16.75 13.68
CA ASN A 40 -4.08 16.62 12.24
C ASN A 40 -5.07 17.50 11.48
N ASP A 41 -6.32 17.62 11.96
CA ASP A 41 -7.33 18.52 11.41
C ASP A 41 -6.93 20.00 11.55
N VAL A 42 -6.41 20.38 12.72
CA VAL A 42 -5.93 21.75 12.99
C VAL A 42 -4.73 22.06 12.06
N VAL A 43 -3.78 21.16 11.93
CA VAL A 43 -2.64 21.34 11.02
C VAL A 43 -3.11 21.50 9.58
N TYR A 44 -4.06 20.68 9.15
CA TYR A 44 -4.65 20.78 7.82
C TYR A 44 -5.27 22.16 7.55
N SER A 45 -5.95 22.73 8.54
CA SER A 45 -6.58 24.06 8.39
C SER A 45 -5.58 25.19 8.12
N TYR A 46 -4.32 25.03 8.55
CA TYR A 46 -3.25 26.04 8.37
C TYR A 46 -2.32 25.73 7.18
N GLN A 47 -2.06 24.47 6.91
CA GLN A 47 -1.02 24.05 5.95
C GLN A 47 -1.61 23.43 4.66
N GLY A 48 -2.90 23.08 4.67
CA GLY A 48 -3.56 22.45 3.52
C GLY A 48 -3.10 21.01 3.23
N ASN A 49 -2.32 20.40 4.12
CA ASN A 49 -1.88 19.01 4.04
C ASN A 49 -2.14 18.27 5.35
N ARG A 50 -2.43 16.99 5.26
CA ARG A 50 -2.64 16.09 6.40
C ARG A 50 -1.45 15.16 6.57
N ASN A 51 -1.24 14.69 7.80
CA ASN A 51 -0.31 13.60 8.03
C ASN A 51 -0.99 12.27 7.66
N PRO A 52 -0.57 11.59 6.57
CA PRO A 52 -1.21 10.37 6.13
C PRO A 52 -1.09 9.21 7.14
N PHE A 53 -0.09 9.21 8.01
CA PHE A 53 0.08 8.17 9.05
C PHE A 53 -0.84 8.36 10.25
N VAL A 54 -1.46 9.54 10.41
CA VAL A 54 -2.54 9.76 11.38
C VAL A 54 -3.88 9.37 10.78
N ASP A 55 -4.10 9.65 9.50
CA ASP A 55 -5.33 9.26 8.80
C ASP A 55 -5.37 7.76 8.47
N HIS A 56 -4.20 7.17 8.24
CA HIS A 56 -3.97 5.79 7.82
C HIS A 56 -2.79 5.19 8.58
N PRO A 57 -2.92 4.93 9.89
CA PRO A 57 -1.83 4.41 10.70
C PRO A 57 -1.28 3.07 10.17
N GLU A 58 -2.11 2.26 9.54
CA GLU A 58 -1.73 1.01 8.89
C GLU A 58 -0.65 1.17 7.80
N TRP A 59 -0.47 2.38 7.28
CA TRP A 59 0.57 2.64 6.26
C TRP A 59 1.99 2.61 6.83
N ALA A 60 2.15 2.84 8.13
CA ALA A 60 3.46 2.75 8.77
C ALA A 60 4.01 1.33 8.68
N ASP A 61 3.21 0.33 9.04
CA ASP A 61 3.58 -1.07 8.92
C ASP A 61 3.84 -1.48 7.47
N TYR A 62 3.02 -0.96 6.57
CA TYR A 62 3.10 -1.29 5.16
C TYR A 62 4.36 -0.74 4.48
N LEU A 63 4.79 0.45 4.86
CA LEU A 63 5.92 1.14 4.24
C LEU A 63 7.26 0.83 4.91
N PHE A 64 7.25 0.59 6.22
CA PHE A 64 8.46 0.47 7.02
C PHE A 64 8.58 -0.90 7.71
N GLY A 65 7.49 -1.64 7.84
CA GLY A 65 7.49 -3.01 8.30
C GLY A 65 8.15 -3.92 7.27
N SER A 66 8.84 -4.95 7.73
CA SER A 66 9.49 -5.94 6.87
C SER A 66 8.52 -6.89 6.16
N GLY A 67 7.23 -6.52 6.04
CA GLY A 67 6.21 -7.35 5.39
C GLY A 67 5.90 -8.67 6.13
N VAL A 68 6.43 -8.85 7.34
CA VAL A 68 6.19 -10.02 8.17
C VAL A 68 5.73 -9.54 9.53
N ILE A 69 4.44 -9.25 9.66
CA ILE A 69 3.81 -9.21 10.98
C ILE A 69 3.64 -10.66 11.42
N SER A 70 4.69 -11.21 12.02
CA SER A 70 4.57 -12.40 12.87
C SER A 70 4.11 -11.93 14.25
N GLY A 71 2.90 -11.48 14.36
CA GLY A 71 2.21 -11.10 15.58
C GLY A 71 0.90 -11.86 15.64
N VAL A 72 0.97 -13.01 16.26
CA VAL A 72 -0.12 -13.89 16.64
C VAL A 72 -1.28 -13.10 17.26
N GLY A 73 -2.29 -12.92 16.50
CA GLY A 73 -3.65 -12.68 16.88
C GLY A 73 -4.45 -13.10 15.69
N ASP A 74 -5.44 -13.98 15.86
CA ASP A 74 -6.36 -14.44 14.81
C ASP A 74 -7.02 -13.24 14.09
N ALA A 75 -6.24 -12.53 13.26
CA ALA A 75 -6.84 -11.70 12.24
C ALA A 75 -7.60 -12.65 11.32
N PRO A 76 -8.89 -12.45 11.10
CA PRO A 76 -9.61 -13.27 10.13
C PRO A 76 -8.82 -13.23 8.82
N PRO A 77 -8.66 -14.37 8.12
CA PRO A 77 -7.88 -14.43 6.89
C PRO A 77 -8.32 -13.28 5.99
N ALA A 78 -7.37 -12.51 5.49
CA ALA A 78 -7.66 -11.35 4.68
C ALA A 78 -8.68 -11.76 3.60
N MET A 79 -9.81 -11.06 3.56
CA MET A 79 -10.91 -11.39 2.62
C MET A 79 -10.44 -11.27 1.17
N VAL A 80 -9.35 -10.52 0.94
CA VAL A 80 -8.70 -10.36 -0.35
C VAL A 80 -7.18 -10.17 -0.15
N ALA A 81 -6.36 -10.78 -1.01
CA ALA A 81 -4.91 -10.62 -1.00
C ALA A 81 -4.36 -10.49 -2.43
N ILE A 82 -3.27 -9.75 -2.59
CA ILE A 82 -2.46 -9.76 -3.82
C ILE A 82 -1.38 -10.82 -3.61
N ASP A 83 -1.47 -11.90 -4.37
CA ASP A 83 -0.56 -13.03 -4.22
C ASP A 83 0.75 -12.80 -4.99
N ARG A 84 0.63 -12.19 -6.19
CA ARG A 84 1.78 -11.94 -7.05
C ARG A 84 1.50 -10.83 -8.07
N ILE A 85 2.54 -10.08 -8.41
CA ILE A 85 2.56 -9.19 -9.58
C ILE A 85 3.79 -9.54 -10.41
N ALA A 86 3.59 -10.02 -11.63
CA ALA A 86 4.69 -10.44 -12.50
C ALA A 86 4.41 -10.17 -13.98
N PRO A 87 5.41 -9.69 -14.72
CA PRO A 87 6.71 -9.19 -14.26
C PRO A 87 6.58 -7.90 -13.45
N ASN A 88 7.53 -7.63 -12.55
CA ASN A 88 7.67 -6.35 -11.85
C ASN A 88 9.16 -6.11 -11.55
N PRO A 89 9.85 -5.12 -12.14
CA PRO A 89 9.33 -4.14 -13.12
C PRO A 89 8.81 -4.77 -14.42
N PHE A 90 7.93 -4.05 -15.15
CA PHE A 90 7.29 -4.57 -16.36
C PHE A 90 7.40 -3.61 -17.55
N ASN A 91 7.29 -4.16 -18.77
CA ASN A 91 7.25 -3.45 -20.05
C ASN A 91 6.54 -4.32 -21.10
N PRO A 92 5.48 -3.90 -21.75
CA PRO A 92 4.53 -2.84 -21.36
C PRO A 92 3.43 -3.36 -20.43
N SER A 93 3.40 -4.65 -20.07
CA SER A 93 2.30 -5.24 -19.32
C SER A 93 2.74 -6.14 -18.18
N THR A 94 1.89 -6.22 -17.16
CA THR A 94 2.05 -7.09 -16.01
C THR A 94 0.74 -7.80 -15.68
N THR A 95 0.83 -8.90 -14.94
CA THR A 95 -0.33 -9.64 -14.43
C THR A 95 -0.34 -9.54 -12.91
N VAL A 96 -1.50 -9.19 -12.37
CA VAL A 96 -1.80 -9.19 -10.94
C VAL A 96 -2.58 -10.46 -10.63
N GLU A 97 -1.99 -11.33 -9.82
CA GLU A 97 -2.62 -12.54 -9.27
C GLU A 97 -3.15 -12.19 -7.88
N TYR A 98 -4.40 -12.50 -7.60
CA TYR A 98 -5.04 -12.18 -6.33
C TYR A 98 -6.05 -13.23 -5.91
N SER A 99 -6.24 -13.37 -4.61
CA SER A 99 -7.19 -14.29 -4.01
C SER A 99 -8.34 -13.54 -3.35
N VAL A 100 -9.55 -14.08 -3.55
CA VAL A 100 -10.79 -13.65 -2.88
C VAL A 100 -11.25 -14.80 -2.01
N ARG A 101 -11.40 -14.57 -0.70
CA ARG A 101 -11.77 -15.62 0.27
C ARG A 101 -13.27 -15.72 0.51
N ASN A 102 -13.99 -14.61 0.38
CA ASN A 102 -15.44 -14.57 0.52
C ASN A 102 -16.07 -13.96 -0.74
N PRO A 103 -17.18 -14.52 -1.25
CA PRO A 103 -17.88 -13.94 -2.39
C PRO A 103 -18.33 -12.51 -2.08
N GLY A 104 -18.19 -11.63 -3.06
CA GLY A 104 -18.58 -10.24 -2.90
C GLY A 104 -18.11 -9.34 -4.02
N HIS A 105 -18.42 -8.07 -3.90
CA HIS A 105 -18.00 -7.06 -4.87
C HIS A 105 -16.52 -6.75 -4.70
N VAL A 106 -15.76 -6.91 -5.78
CA VAL A 106 -14.30 -6.71 -5.81
C VAL A 106 -13.97 -5.61 -6.80
N VAL A 107 -13.14 -4.67 -6.35
CA VAL A 107 -12.62 -3.58 -7.16
C VAL A 107 -11.10 -3.64 -7.18
N VAL A 108 -10.51 -3.68 -8.38
CA VAL A 108 -9.06 -3.60 -8.59
C VAL A 108 -8.75 -2.33 -9.35
N ARG A 109 -7.99 -1.43 -8.73
CA ARG A 109 -7.61 -0.15 -9.33
C ARG A 109 -6.10 0.09 -9.28
N ILE A 110 -5.62 0.79 -10.28
CA ILE A 110 -4.26 1.31 -10.34
C ILE A 110 -4.29 2.79 -10.01
N TYR A 111 -3.37 3.19 -9.14
CA TYR A 111 -3.19 4.57 -8.69
C TYR A 111 -1.77 5.04 -9.02
N ASP A 112 -1.61 6.33 -9.26
CA ASP A 112 -0.31 6.97 -9.22
C ASP A 112 0.12 7.28 -7.78
N LEU A 113 1.35 7.78 -7.60
CA LEU A 113 1.88 8.11 -6.27
C LEU A 113 1.21 9.33 -5.63
N THR A 114 0.36 10.07 -6.37
CA THR A 114 -0.44 11.18 -5.83
C THR A 114 -1.79 10.71 -5.29
N GLY A 115 -2.10 9.40 -5.44
CA GLY A 115 -3.38 8.81 -5.06
C GLY A 115 -4.50 8.96 -6.11
N LYS A 116 -4.17 9.49 -7.28
CA LYS A 116 -5.12 9.60 -8.38
C LYS A 116 -5.32 8.24 -9.04
N VAL A 117 -6.57 7.86 -9.31
CA VAL A 117 -6.91 6.67 -10.09
C VAL A 117 -6.39 6.82 -11.52
N VAL A 118 -5.61 5.85 -11.95
CA VAL A 118 -5.10 5.73 -13.33
C VAL A 118 -6.04 4.89 -14.17
N CYS A 119 -6.39 3.70 -13.68
CA CYS A 119 -7.40 2.85 -14.33
C CYS A 119 -8.06 1.89 -13.35
N THR A 120 -9.26 1.43 -13.71
CA THR A 120 -10.00 0.38 -13.02
C THR A 120 -9.91 -0.91 -13.84
N LEU A 121 -9.26 -1.93 -13.28
CA LEU A 121 -9.05 -3.22 -13.95
C LEU A 121 -10.21 -4.19 -13.73
N VAL A 122 -10.81 -4.14 -12.54
CA VAL A 122 -11.94 -5.00 -12.14
C VAL A 122 -12.91 -4.17 -11.30
N ASP A 123 -14.20 -4.30 -11.56
CA ASP A 123 -15.28 -3.69 -10.77
C ASP A 123 -16.54 -4.57 -10.92
N GLU A 124 -16.54 -5.73 -10.22
CA GLU A 124 -17.60 -6.75 -10.35
C GLU A 124 -17.68 -7.69 -9.16
N ASN A 125 -18.78 -8.44 -9.07
CA ASN A 125 -18.91 -9.50 -8.07
C ASN A 125 -18.04 -10.70 -8.41
N LYS A 126 -17.30 -11.18 -7.42
CA LYS A 126 -16.42 -12.36 -7.53
C LYS A 126 -16.79 -13.42 -6.50
N ASP A 127 -16.65 -14.68 -6.89
CA ASP A 127 -16.72 -15.82 -5.97
C ASP A 127 -15.42 -15.98 -5.19
N ALA A 128 -15.45 -16.81 -4.14
CA ALA A 128 -14.26 -17.15 -3.36
C ALA A 128 -13.33 -18.06 -4.16
N ARG A 129 -12.31 -17.51 -4.79
CA ARG A 129 -11.25 -18.22 -5.52
C ARG A 129 -10.10 -17.29 -5.89
N ASP A 130 -9.10 -17.84 -6.57
CA ASP A 130 -7.96 -17.10 -7.11
C ASP A 130 -8.31 -16.57 -8.50
N TYR A 131 -7.81 -15.35 -8.77
CA TYR A 131 -8.03 -14.60 -10.00
C TYR A 131 -6.73 -14.02 -10.52
N GLN A 132 -6.75 -13.66 -11.80
CA GLN A 132 -5.70 -12.88 -12.41
C GLN A 132 -6.28 -11.79 -13.30
N VAL A 133 -5.65 -10.63 -13.31
CA VAL A 133 -5.98 -9.53 -14.19
C VAL A 133 -4.71 -8.92 -14.77
N ARG A 134 -4.76 -8.58 -16.05
CA ARG A 134 -3.62 -7.97 -16.75
C ARG A 134 -3.79 -6.47 -16.82
N TRP A 135 -2.69 -5.74 -16.58
CA TRP A 135 -2.57 -4.33 -16.87
C TRP A 135 -1.51 -4.10 -17.95
N ASP A 136 -1.86 -3.35 -19.00
CA ASP A 136 -1.04 -3.07 -20.17
C ASP A 136 -0.37 -1.68 -20.13
N GLY A 137 -0.35 -1.01 -18.98
CA GLY A 137 0.24 0.31 -18.82
C GLY A 137 -0.56 1.44 -19.46
N ARG A 138 -1.90 1.29 -19.54
CA ARG A 138 -2.82 2.31 -20.02
C ARG A 138 -3.76 2.80 -18.92
N ASP A 139 -4.22 4.03 -19.09
CA ASP A 139 -5.29 4.60 -18.27
C ASP A 139 -6.69 4.22 -18.79
N ASP A 140 -7.74 4.65 -18.06
CA ASP A 140 -9.13 4.40 -18.46
C ASP A 140 -9.52 5.04 -19.81
N SER A 141 -8.75 6.01 -20.31
CA SER A 141 -8.93 6.61 -21.64
C SER A 141 -8.21 5.84 -22.76
N GLY A 142 -7.46 4.78 -22.41
CA GLY A 142 -6.64 3.99 -23.32
C GLY A 142 -5.28 4.63 -23.65
N GLN A 143 -4.91 5.73 -23.00
CA GLN A 143 -3.61 6.37 -23.20
C GLN A 143 -2.52 5.64 -22.43
N VAL A 144 -1.36 5.49 -23.06
CA VAL A 144 -0.20 4.86 -22.44
C VAL A 144 0.37 5.78 -21.36
N VAL A 145 0.44 5.31 -20.12
CA VAL A 145 0.98 6.07 -19.00
C VAL A 145 2.51 6.11 -18.99
N SER A 146 3.10 7.05 -18.26
CA SER A 146 4.57 7.25 -18.20
C SER A 146 5.27 6.13 -17.43
N SER A 147 6.58 5.94 -17.70
CA SER A 147 7.43 5.12 -16.82
C SER A 147 7.43 5.70 -15.42
N ALA A 148 6.93 4.94 -14.45
CA ALA A 148 6.82 5.35 -13.05
C ALA A 148 6.51 4.15 -12.16
N THR A 149 6.48 4.41 -10.86
CA THR A 149 5.89 3.51 -9.87
C THR A 149 4.41 3.81 -9.72
N TYR A 150 3.61 2.76 -9.70
CA TYR A 150 2.16 2.78 -9.49
C TYR A 150 1.78 1.90 -8.31
N LEU A 151 0.58 2.05 -7.79
CA LEU A 151 0.02 1.24 -6.73
C LEU A 151 -1.20 0.48 -7.24
N CYS A 152 -1.19 -0.84 -7.13
CA CYS A 152 -2.36 -1.67 -7.35
C CYS A 152 -3.09 -1.84 -6.03
N ARG A 153 -4.36 -1.45 -5.97
CA ARG A 153 -5.23 -1.67 -4.82
C ARG A 153 -6.37 -2.58 -5.20
N ILE A 154 -6.56 -3.61 -4.38
CA ILE A 154 -7.73 -4.49 -4.43
C ILE A 154 -8.57 -4.21 -3.21
N GLN A 155 -9.87 -4.08 -3.40
CA GLN A 155 -10.84 -3.88 -2.31
C GLN A 155 -12.00 -4.87 -2.46
N ALA A 156 -12.37 -5.50 -1.34
CA ALA A 156 -13.54 -6.37 -1.22
C ALA A 156 -14.26 -6.04 0.09
N GLY A 157 -15.40 -5.35 0.00
CA GLY A 157 -16.09 -4.82 1.17
C GLY A 157 -15.23 -3.82 1.95
N SER A 158 -15.00 -4.10 3.24
CA SER A 158 -14.10 -3.32 4.10
C SER A 158 -12.62 -3.74 3.99
N ALA A 159 -12.34 -4.91 3.43
CA ALA A 159 -10.98 -5.41 3.29
C ALA A 159 -10.31 -4.82 2.04
N ALA A 160 -9.02 -4.52 2.15
CA ALA A 160 -8.21 -4.06 1.03
C ALA A 160 -6.79 -4.64 1.10
N ALA A 161 -6.20 -4.85 -0.07
CA ALA A 161 -4.79 -5.19 -0.23
C ALA A 161 -4.16 -4.23 -1.25
N MET A 162 -2.89 -3.91 -1.06
CA MET A 162 -2.18 -2.99 -1.94
C MET A 162 -0.78 -3.53 -2.25
N SER A 163 -0.30 -3.29 -3.46
CA SER A 163 1.05 -3.66 -3.87
C SER A 163 1.61 -2.65 -4.88
N LYS A 164 2.92 -2.49 -4.83
CA LYS A 164 3.67 -1.60 -5.72
C LYS A 164 4.01 -2.32 -7.03
N LEU A 165 3.93 -1.60 -8.14
CA LEU A 165 4.36 -2.05 -9.47
C LEU A 165 5.12 -0.93 -10.19
N THR A 166 6.13 -1.30 -10.99
CA THR A 166 7.01 -0.34 -11.66
C THR A 166 6.96 -0.59 -13.16
N LEU A 167 6.50 0.42 -13.90
CA LEU A 167 6.52 0.42 -15.37
C LEU A 167 7.84 1.03 -15.86
N LEU A 168 8.52 0.30 -16.72
CA LEU A 168 9.70 0.76 -17.45
C LEU A 168 9.38 0.74 -18.96
N LYS A 169 9.74 1.80 -19.66
CA LYS A 169 9.64 1.89 -21.13
C LYS A 169 11.03 1.83 -21.73
#